data_20c9d7e9216d8b71dc897050693ffd65
#
_entry.id   20c9d7e9216d8b71dc897050693ffd65
#
_cell.length_a   1.000
_cell.length_b   1.000
_cell.length_c   1.000
_cell.angle_alpha   90.00
_cell.angle_beta   90.00
_cell.angle_gamma   90.00
#
_symmetry.space_group_name_H-M   'P 1'
#
loop_
_entity.id
_entity.type
_entity.pdbx_description
1 polymer ?
#
loop_
_entity_poly.entity_id
_entity_poly.type
_entity_poly.pdbx_seq_one_letter_code
_entity_poly.pdbx_strand_id
1 'polypeptide(L)'
;MTEEPSLKKTLSLYDLVFFGIASILGSGGFNLVGEAVMKGGNWWPAALAIAATVFMGSAKTYEEAFNAFKTNTAESDFVKKIFGENASLITISAVMLWNILSISTILVVCSHMLFPEGAWIGQITFALMLLGLMGFFSLKGLDVNKETINAFSAVLVVVLGGVSFLGASGVVQKGIPSVPAIPEKSFVASLLFFYFILAGFDALIKFTEETKDPKDVPRSFYISNLLSIALVLGICLAFVTTVDMRRLLKFDNGIGEILHKFLGGNTKMIVTYFAVLYMIITTFVTFLATTRYLFGLGDVYKGLDFMKVVTEAKVPINAVAFTLATAAVGILVNHTEYLVRAADFGLSALLLMVAAAATKSVVSHGKIPWIEGTTTAALAGFMGLSFVR
;
A
#
# COMPACT_ATOMS: atom_id res chain seq x y z
N MET A 1 -7.00 -5.85 39.97
CA MET A 1 -6.26 -6.29 38.77
C MET A 1 -6.69 -5.35 37.67
N THR A 2 -5.89 -4.39 37.32
CA THR A 2 -6.13 -3.55 36.13
C THR A 2 -5.91 -4.47 34.92
N GLU A 3 -6.97 -4.70 34.11
CA GLU A 3 -6.83 -5.44 32.85
C GLU A 3 -5.71 -4.80 32.01
N GLU A 4 -4.83 -5.63 31.47
CA GLU A 4 -3.82 -5.14 30.54
C GLU A 4 -4.51 -4.48 29.34
N PRO A 5 -4.01 -3.31 28.87
CA PRO A 5 -4.60 -2.64 27.73
C PRO A 5 -4.54 -3.57 26.50
N SER A 6 -5.71 -3.89 25.95
CA SER A 6 -5.82 -4.81 24.81
C SER A 6 -6.73 -4.23 23.74
N LEU A 7 -6.44 -4.56 22.49
CA LEU A 7 -7.27 -4.22 21.34
C LEU A 7 -8.45 -5.22 21.22
N LYS A 8 -9.53 -4.81 20.54
CA LYS A 8 -10.75 -5.62 20.40
C LYS A 8 -10.68 -6.51 19.15
N LYS A 9 -10.78 -7.82 19.31
CA LYS A 9 -10.79 -8.79 18.19
C LYS A 9 -12.09 -8.72 17.40
N THR A 10 -12.05 -8.11 16.22
CA THR A 10 -13.24 -7.84 15.41
C THR A 10 -13.10 -8.23 13.96
N LEU A 11 -11.87 -8.34 13.45
CA LEU A 11 -11.57 -8.58 12.04
C LEU A 11 -11.69 -10.06 11.68
N SER A 12 -12.35 -10.35 10.57
CA SER A 12 -12.42 -11.64 9.89
C SER A 12 -11.45 -11.65 8.68
N LEU A 13 -11.28 -12.82 8.04
CA LEU A 13 -10.54 -12.93 6.79
C LEU A 13 -11.10 -11.99 5.70
N TYR A 14 -12.41 -11.85 5.61
CA TYR A 14 -13.07 -10.95 4.68
C TYR A 14 -12.63 -9.51 4.89
N ASP A 15 -12.66 -9.03 6.15
CA ASP A 15 -12.24 -7.68 6.50
C ASP A 15 -10.77 -7.44 6.13
N LEU A 16 -9.88 -8.39 6.48
CA LEU A 16 -8.45 -8.29 6.17
C LEU A 16 -8.18 -8.28 4.66
N VAL A 17 -8.89 -9.08 3.87
CA VAL A 17 -8.73 -9.08 2.41
C VAL A 17 -9.13 -7.73 1.82
N PHE A 18 -10.26 -7.14 2.26
CA PHE A 18 -10.66 -5.82 1.79
C PHE A 18 -9.72 -4.71 2.26
N PHE A 19 -9.18 -4.79 3.48
CA PHE A 19 -8.15 -3.89 3.97
C PHE A 19 -6.88 -4.00 3.11
N GLY A 20 -6.48 -5.23 2.76
CA GLY A 20 -5.34 -5.47 1.88
C GLY A 20 -5.55 -4.89 0.48
N ILE A 21 -6.70 -5.12 -0.14
CA ILE A 21 -7.03 -4.54 -1.44
C ILE A 21 -7.05 -3.01 -1.36
N ALA A 22 -7.65 -2.44 -0.30
CA ALA A 22 -7.64 -1.01 -0.06
C ALA A 22 -6.22 -0.46 0.06
N SER A 23 -5.35 -1.14 0.79
CA SER A 23 -3.97 -0.70 1.01
C SER A 23 -3.10 -0.83 -0.25
N ILE A 24 -3.24 -1.91 -1.03
CA ILE A 24 -2.44 -2.17 -2.22
C ILE A 24 -2.87 -1.30 -3.41
N LEU A 25 -4.17 -1.29 -3.75
CA LEU A 25 -4.64 -0.63 -4.98
C LEU A 25 -4.83 0.89 -4.84
N GLY A 26 -4.45 1.49 -3.73
CA GLY A 26 -4.60 2.89 -3.39
C GLY A 26 -4.32 3.89 -4.51
N SER A 27 -3.36 4.77 -4.27
CA SER A 27 -3.00 5.82 -5.24
C SER A 27 -2.41 5.27 -6.54
N GLY A 28 -1.67 4.16 -6.44
CA GLY A 28 -0.97 3.55 -7.57
C GLY A 28 -1.92 2.96 -8.61
N GLY A 29 -2.97 2.25 -8.18
CA GLY A 29 -3.89 1.56 -9.05
C GLY A 29 -4.65 2.47 -10.02
N PHE A 30 -4.94 3.71 -9.63
CA PHE A 30 -5.66 4.65 -10.48
C PHE A 30 -4.74 5.51 -11.38
N ASN A 31 -3.62 5.98 -10.84
CA ASN A 31 -2.84 7.02 -11.49
C ASN A 31 -1.62 6.47 -12.23
N LEU A 32 -0.97 5.43 -11.72
CA LEU A 32 0.35 4.99 -12.20
C LEU A 32 0.32 3.84 -13.19
N VAL A 33 -0.78 3.06 -13.28
CA VAL A 33 -0.84 1.89 -14.17
C VAL A 33 -0.63 2.26 -15.63
N GLY A 34 -1.24 3.35 -16.10
CA GLY A 34 -1.05 3.82 -17.48
C GLY A 34 0.39 4.21 -17.76
N GLU A 35 1.02 4.92 -16.82
CA GLU A 35 2.43 5.32 -16.94
C GLU A 35 3.36 4.11 -16.90
N ALA A 36 3.12 3.14 -16.03
CA ALA A 36 3.87 1.89 -15.97
C ALA A 36 3.84 1.14 -17.31
N VAL A 37 2.66 1.02 -17.93
CA VAL A 37 2.50 0.40 -19.24
C VAL A 37 3.24 1.17 -20.33
N MET A 38 3.11 2.50 -20.36
CA MET A 38 3.78 3.33 -21.37
C MET A 38 5.31 3.27 -21.25
N LYS A 39 5.85 3.38 -20.03
CA LYS A 39 7.31 3.28 -19.80
C LYS A 39 7.85 1.90 -20.18
N GLY A 40 7.10 0.82 -19.88
CA GLY A 40 7.49 -0.55 -20.23
C GLY A 40 7.43 -0.86 -21.73
N GLY A 41 6.61 -0.13 -22.49
CA GLY A 41 6.36 -0.45 -23.87
C GLY A 41 5.84 -1.89 -24.00
N ASN A 42 6.35 -2.68 -24.97
CA ASN A 42 5.96 -4.08 -25.15
C ASN A 42 6.44 -5.01 -24.00
N TRP A 43 7.33 -4.53 -23.12
CA TRP A 43 7.87 -5.28 -22.00
C TRP A 43 7.12 -5.08 -20.69
N TRP A 44 6.04 -4.26 -20.66
CA TRP A 44 5.26 -4.04 -19.46
C TRP A 44 4.74 -5.35 -18.80
N PRO A 45 4.35 -6.42 -19.57
CA PRO A 45 3.89 -7.64 -18.92
C PRO A 45 5.01 -8.35 -18.13
N ALA A 46 6.25 -8.31 -18.65
CA ALA A 46 7.40 -8.84 -17.93
C ALA A 46 7.71 -8.02 -16.67
N ALA A 47 7.62 -6.69 -16.74
CA ALA A 47 7.81 -5.82 -15.58
C ALA A 47 6.76 -6.10 -14.49
N LEU A 48 5.47 -6.22 -14.86
CA LEU A 48 4.41 -6.60 -13.93
C LEU A 48 4.63 -7.99 -13.33
N ALA A 49 5.02 -8.98 -14.15
CA ALA A 49 5.26 -10.35 -13.68
C ALA A 49 6.40 -10.41 -12.66
N ILE A 50 7.49 -9.67 -12.88
CA ILE A 50 8.62 -9.58 -11.93
C ILE A 50 8.16 -8.93 -10.63
N ALA A 51 7.49 -7.77 -10.70
CA ALA A 51 6.96 -7.10 -9.51
C ALA A 51 6.00 -8.00 -8.72
N ALA A 52 5.06 -8.67 -9.41
CA ALA A 52 4.12 -9.61 -8.81
C ALA A 52 4.84 -10.78 -8.10
N THR A 53 5.88 -11.33 -8.72
CA THR A 53 6.67 -12.42 -8.13
C THR A 53 7.37 -11.94 -6.85
N VAL A 54 7.92 -10.73 -6.83
CA VAL A 54 8.57 -10.16 -5.65
C VAL A 54 7.56 -9.96 -4.51
N PHE A 55 6.35 -9.45 -4.80
CA PHE A 55 5.34 -9.27 -3.76
C PHE A 55 4.76 -10.58 -3.23
N MET A 56 4.59 -11.59 -4.08
CA MET A 56 4.21 -12.93 -3.63
C MET A 56 5.31 -13.57 -2.77
N GLY A 57 6.58 -13.38 -3.12
CA GLY A 57 7.72 -13.79 -2.31
C GLY A 57 7.78 -13.02 -0.99
N SER A 58 7.51 -11.72 -0.99
CA SER A 58 7.42 -10.90 0.23
C SER A 58 6.29 -11.35 1.15
N ALA A 59 5.12 -11.75 0.60
CA ALA A 59 4.05 -12.35 1.40
C ALA A 59 4.53 -13.62 2.14
N LYS A 60 5.37 -14.45 1.50
CA LYS A 60 5.98 -15.61 2.14
C LYS A 60 6.91 -15.22 3.29
N THR A 61 7.76 -14.22 3.11
CA THR A 61 8.66 -13.74 4.18
C THR A 61 7.90 -13.12 5.35
N TYR A 62 6.77 -12.46 5.10
CA TYR A 62 5.87 -11.94 6.14
C TYR A 62 5.09 -13.05 6.85
N GLU A 63 4.72 -14.13 6.16
CA GLU A 63 4.18 -15.33 6.80
C GLU A 63 5.19 -15.96 7.78
N GLU A 64 6.48 -16.00 7.45
CA GLU A 64 7.54 -16.45 8.35
C GLU A 64 7.63 -15.56 9.61
N ALA A 65 7.60 -14.23 9.42
CA ALA A 65 7.60 -13.27 10.52
C ALA A 65 6.37 -13.45 11.43
N PHE A 66 5.17 -13.58 10.83
CA PHE A 66 3.93 -13.82 11.56
C PHE A 66 3.95 -15.15 12.33
N ASN A 67 4.47 -16.22 11.73
CA ASN A 67 4.55 -17.54 12.39
C ASN A 67 5.53 -17.51 13.58
N ALA A 68 6.56 -16.66 13.52
CA ALA A 68 7.50 -16.46 14.62
C ALA A 68 6.91 -15.60 15.76
N PHE A 69 6.14 -14.58 15.40
CA PHE A 69 5.55 -13.61 16.33
C PHE A 69 4.14 -13.24 15.87
N LYS A 70 3.15 -13.52 16.68
CA LYS A 70 1.74 -13.20 16.40
C LYS A 70 1.35 -11.85 17.04
N THR A 71 2.09 -10.80 16.70
CA THR A 71 1.96 -9.46 17.23
C THR A 71 1.78 -8.44 16.11
N ASN A 72 1.32 -7.25 16.42
CA ASN A 72 1.21 -6.13 15.47
C ASN A 72 2.58 -5.62 15.00
N THR A 73 3.66 -6.02 15.68
CA THR A 73 5.06 -5.67 15.41
C THR A 73 5.90 -6.84 14.91
N ALA A 74 5.25 -7.94 14.49
CA ALA A 74 5.91 -9.20 14.14
C ALA A 74 7.07 -9.03 13.15
N GLU A 75 6.99 -8.09 12.21
CA GLU A 75 8.05 -7.79 11.25
C GLU A 75 9.34 -7.30 11.94
N SER A 76 9.26 -6.36 12.88
CA SER A 76 10.41 -5.84 13.62
C SER A 76 10.90 -6.81 14.71
N ASP A 77 10.00 -7.56 15.35
CA ASP A 77 10.33 -8.57 16.35
C ASP A 77 11.08 -9.73 15.71
N PHE A 78 10.68 -10.15 14.51
CA PHE A 78 11.36 -11.19 13.76
C PHE A 78 12.77 -10.78 13.35
N VAL A 79 12.95 -9.55 12.84
CA VAL A 79 14.25 -8.98 12.53
C VAL A 79 15.11 -8.87 13.79
N LYS A 80 14.55 -8.43 14.94
CA LYS A 80 15.22 -8.38 16.23
C LYS A 80 15.77 -9.74 16.65
N LYS A 81 14.96 -10.79 16.52
CA LYS A 81 15.37 -12.16 16.86
C LYS A 81 16.54 -12.68 16.01
N ILE A 82 16.58 -12.31 14.72
CA ILE A 82 17.57 -12.86 13.76
C ILE A 82 18.85 -12.02 13.68
N PHE A 83 18.74 -10.68 13.75
CA PHE A 83 19.86 -9.75 13.53
C PHE A 83 20.16 -8.83 14.74
N GLY A 84 19.34 -8.88 15.79
CA GLY A 84 19.52 -8.10 17.01
C GLY A 84 18.83 -6.73 17.00
N GLU A 85 19.04 -5.99 18.10
CA GLU A 85 18.33 -4.75 18.42
C GLU A 85 18.51 -3.65 17.36
N ASN A 86 19.75 -3.41 16.92
CA ASN A 86 20.03 -2.35 15.94
C ASN A 86 19.29 -2.58 14.60
N ALA A 87 19.20 -3.83 14.15
CA ALA A 87 18.47 -4.16 12.94
C ALA A 87 16.95 -3.97 13.11
N SER A 88 16.43 -4.26 14.31
CA SER A 88 15.04 -3.98 14.65
C SER A 88 14.75 -2.47 14.61
N LEU A 89 15.61 -1.64 15.17
CA LEU A 89 15.45 -0.18 15.14
C LEU A 89 15.46 0.37 13.70
N ILE A 90 16.30 -0.17 12.83
CA ILE A 90 16.28 0.17 11.39
C ILE A 90 14.94 -0.23 10.77
N THR A 91 14.43 -1.43 11.10
CA THR A 91 13.14 -1.90 10.58
C THR A 91 11.99 -1.02 11.07
N ILE A 92 11.96 -0.67 12.36
CA ILE A 92 10.97 0.24 12.94
C ILE A 92 11.01 1.60 12.24
N SER A 93 12.21 2.15 12.04
CA SER A 93 12.39 3.42 11.34
C SER A 93 11.89 3.34 9.90
N ALA A 94 12.14 2.22 9.20
CA ALA A 94 11.66 1.97 7.85
C ALA A 94 10.13 1.88 7.78
N VAL A 95 9.48 1.17 8.72
CA VAL A 95 8.01 1.10 8.84
C VAL A 95 7.43 2.49 9.06
N MET A 96 7.98 3.25 10.00
CA MET A 96 7.48 4.59 10.31
C MET A 96 7.67 5.54 9.13
N LEU A 97 8.82 5.50 8.47
CA LEU A 97 9.11 6.30 7.30
C LEU A 97 8.11 6.00 6.17
N TRP A 98 7.94 4.71 5.82
CA TRP A 98 6.99 4.26 4.82
C TRP A 98 5.57 4.73 5.12
N ASN A 99 5.04 4.40 6.31
CA ASN A 99 3.66 4.68 6.65
C ASN A 99 3.36 6.17 6.77
N ILE A 100 4.16 6.92 7.55
CA ILE A 100 3.92 8.35 7.80
C ILE A 100 4.04 9.17 6.51
N LEU A 101 5.08 8.91 5.71
CA LEU A 101 5.26 9.65 4.47
C LEU A 101 4.24 9.26 3.41
N SER A 102 3.79 8.00 3.38
CA SER A 102 2.68 7.59 2.50
C SER A 102 1.38 8.31 2.87
N ILE A 103 1.02 8.39 4.16
CA ILE A 103 -0.15 9.15 4.62
C ILE A 103 -0.03 10.61 4.17
N SER A 104 1.09 11.25 4.44
CA SER A 104 1.31 12.67 4.11
C SER A 104 1.24 12.92 2.60
N THR A 105 1.93 12.08 1.82
CA THR A 105 1.99 12.20 0.36
C THR A 105 0.61 12.05 -0.27
N ILE A 106 -0.13 11.00 0.11
CA ILE A 106 -1.43 10.73 -0.50
C ILE A 106 -2.41 11.87 -0.19
N LEU A 107 -2.41 12.41 1.02
CA LEU A 107 -3.28 13.54 1.38
C LEU A 107 -2.91 14.83 0.61
N VAL A 108 -1.63 15.10 0.40
CA VAL A 108 -1.18 16.21 -0.45
C VAL A 108 -1.60 15.99 -1.90
N VAL A 109 -1.43 14.79 -2.45
CA VAL A 109 -1.87 14.45 -3.82
C VAL A 109 -3.39 14.61 -3.96
N CYS A 110 -4.19 14.15 -2.99
CA CYS A 110 -5.63 14.36 -2.98
C CYS A 110 -6.00 15.85 -3.06
N SER A 111 -5.29 16.69 -2.30
CA SER A 111 -5.53 18.14 -2.31
C SER A 111 -5.18 18.78 -3.66
N HIS A 112 -4.08 18.39 -4.29
CA HIS A 112 -3.68 18.85 -5.63
C HIS A 112 -4.67 18.39 -6.71
N MET A 113 -5.18 17.17 -6.64
CA MET A 113 -6.17 16.67 -7.60
C MET A 113 -7.50 17.42 -7.53
N LEU A 114 -7.94 17.81 -6.33
CA LEU A 114 -9.19 18.56 -6.14
C LEU A 114 -9.04 20.06 -6.38
N PHE A 115 -7.87 20.61 -6.10
CA PHE A 115 -7.58 22.04 -6.20
C PHE A 115 -6.28 22.29 -7.00
N PRO A 116 -6.23 21.95 -8.30
CA PRO A 116 -5.00 22.03 -9.09
C PRO A 116 -4.45 23.45 -9.23
N GLU A 117 -5.34 24.45 -9.27
CA GLU A 117 -5.00 25.88 -9.35
C GLU A 117 -5.07 26.59 -7.98
N GLY A 118 -5.27 25.82 -6.89
CA GLY A 118 -5.42 26.35 -5.55
C GLY A 118 -4.10 26.95 -5.01
N ALA A 119 -4.21 28.01 -4.20
CA ALA A 119 -3.08 28.48 -3.42
C ALA A 119 -2.56 27.35 -2.52
N TRP A 120 -1.23 27.20 -2.42
CA TRP A 120 -0.61 26.13 -1.65
C TRP A 120 -1.09 26.05 -0.19
N ILE A 121 -1.41 27.20 0.43
CA ILE A 121 -2.00 27.26 1.78
C ILE A 121 -3.35 26.54 1.83
N GLY A 122 -4.21 26.72 0.81
CA GLY A 122 -5.51 26.05 0.73
C GLY A 122 -5.35 24.53 0.58
N GLN A 123 -4.39 24.10 -0.23
CA GLN A 123 -4.09 22.67 -0.43
C GLN A 123 -3.60 22.02 0.86
N ILE A 124 -2.66 22.65 1.58
CA ILE A 124 -2.18 22.16 2.89
C ILE A 124 -3.33 22.15 3.91
N THR A 125 -4.13 23.20 3.99
CA THR A 125 -5.25 23.26 4.93
C THR A 125 -6.23 22.13 4.68
N PHE A 126 -6.55 21.84 3.41
CA PHE A 126 -7.42 20.74 3.04
C PHE A 126 -6.82 19.37 3.41
N ALA A 127 -5.53 19.14 3.14
CA ALA A 127 -4.84 17.91 3.51
C ALA A 127 -4.83 17.69 5.04
N LEU A 128 -4.58 18.76 5.82
CA LEU A 128 -4.64 18.71 7.29
C LEU A 128 -6.06 18.47 7.80
N MET A 129 -7.08 19.03 7.16
CA MET A 129 -8.48 18.77 7.47
C MET A 129 -8.82 17.29 7.26
N LEU A 130 -8.42 16.69 6.13
CA LEU A 130 -8.59 15.26 5.87
C LEU A 130 -7.88 14.40 6.92
N LEU A 131 -6.65 14.76 7.29
CA LEU A 131 -5.90 14.09 8.35
C LEU A 131 -6.64 14.16 9.70
N GLY A 132 -7.18 15.33 10.06
CA GLY A 132 -7.99 15.51 11.26
C GLY A 132 -9.26 14.66 11.26
N LEU A 133 -9.94 14.56 10.11
CA LEU A 133 -11.09 13.67 9.94
C LEU A 133 -10.71 12.19 10.13
N MET A 134 -9.56 11.75 9.63
CA MET A 134 -9.07 10.39 9.87
C MET A 134 -8.84 10.12 11.35
N GLY A 135 -8.23 11.06 12.07
CA GLY A 135 -8.11 10.98 13.53
C GLY A 135 -9.46 10.86 14.22
N PHE A 136 -10.41 11.72 13.86
CA PHE A 136 -11.77 11.70 14.44
C PHE A 136 -12.48 10.36 14.18
N PHE A 137 -12.46 9.84 12.95
CA PHE A 137 -13.08 8.55 12.65
C PHE A 137 -12.36 7.39 13.34
N SER A 138 -11.02 7.43 13.43
CA SER A 138 -10.24 6.42 14.15
C SER A 138 -10.72 6.25 15.60
N LEU A 139 -11.12 7.34 16.29
CA LEU A 139 -11.60 7.31 17.66
C LEU A 139 -12.93 6.57 17.86
N LYS A 140 -13.71 6.35 16.79
CA LYS A 140 -14.95 5.57 16.83
C LYS A 140 -14.73 4.06 16.98
N GLY A 141 -13.49 3.62 16.90
CA GLY A 141 -13.11 2.21 16.97
C GLY A 141 -13.16 1.49 15.65
N LEU A 142 -12.51 0.32 15.59
CA LEU A 142 -12.37 -0.44 14.35
C LEU A 142 -13.68 -1.11 13.92
N ASP A 143 -14.56 -1.46 14.85
CA ASP A 143 -15.87 -2.06 14.55
C ASP A 143 -16.72 -1.21 13.61
N VAL A 144 -16.69 0.12 13.79
CA VAL A 144 -17.43 1.07 12.95
C VAL A 144 -16.69 1.31 11.63
N ASN A 145 -15.37 1.46 11.70
CA ASN A 145 -14.56 1.82 10.55
C ASN A 145 -14.44 0.69 9.51
N LYS A 146 -14.40 -0.58 9.94
CA LYS A 146 -14.27 -1.73 9.04
C LYS A 146 -15.42 -1.83 8.03
N GLU A 147 -16.65 -1.58 8.45
CA GLU A 147 -17.81 -1.62 7.56
C GLU A 147 -17.69 -0.60 6.42
N THR A 148 -17.23 0.61 6.77
CA THR A 148 -16.98 1.66 5.78
C THR A 148 -15.85 1.26 4.81
N ILE A 149 -14.72 0.77 5.33
CA ILE A 149 -13.59 0.32 4.51
C ILE A 149 -14.02 -0.82 3.59
N ASN A 150 -14.74 -1.82 4.11
CA ASN A 150 -15.22 -2.96 3.33
C ASN A 150 -16.18 -2.52 2.23
N ALA A 151 -17.13 -1.64 2.50
CA ALA A 151 -18.09 -1.15 1.52
C ALA A 151 -17.37 -0.43 0.35
N PHE A 152 -16.45 0.48 0.66
CA PHE A 152 -15.68 1.17 -0.37
C PHE A 152 -14.75 0.24 -1.14
N SER A 153 -14.10 -0.71 -0.47
CA SER A 153 -13.24 -1.69 -1.12
C SER A 153 -14.03 -2.62 -2.05
N ALA A 154 -15.25 -3.01 -1.65
CA ALA A 154 -16.14 -3.79 -2.50
C ALA A 154 -16.54 -3.01 -3.77
N VAL A 155 -16.90 -1.72 -3.63
CA VAL A 155 -17.19 -0.86 -4.78
C VAL A 155 -15.98 -0.73 -5.70
N LEU A 156 -14.78 -0.56 -5.14
CA LEU A 156 -13.54 -0.53 -5.92
C LEU A 156 -13.36 -1.81 -6.73
N VAL A 157 -13.47 -2.98 -6.08
CA VAL A 157 -13.32 -4.28 -6.75
C VAL A 157 -14.32 -4.42 -7.91
N VAL A 158 -15.57 -3.96 -7.72
CA VAL A 158 -16.57 -3.98 -8.79
C VAL A 158 -16.18 -3.05 -9.93
N VAL A 159 -15.76 -1.82 -9.65
CA VAL A 159 -15.35 -0.84 -10.67
C VAL A 159 -14.12 -1.32 -11.44
N LEU A 160 -13.04 -1.71 -10.72
CA LEU A 160 -11.83 -2.19 -11.35
C LEU A 160 -12.01 -3.55 -12.05
N GLY A 161 -12.87 -4.42 -11.49
CA GLY A 161 -13.28 -5.68 -12.12
C GLY A 161 -14.02 -5.43 -13.44
N GLY A 162 -14.90 -4.44 -13.49
CA GLY A 162 -15.57 -4.00 -14.73
C GLY A 162 -14.56 -3.49 -15.78
N VAL A 163 -13.62 -2.64 -15.37
CA VAL A 163 -12.54 -2.16 -16.25
C VAL A 163 -11.68 -3.34 -16.74
N SER A 164 -11.35 -4.28 -15.87
CA SER A 164 -10.56 -5.48 -16.21
C SER A 164 -11.31 -6.38 -17.21
N PHE A 165 -12.62 -6.53 -17.04
CA PHE A 165 -13.47 -7.28 -17.98
C PHE A 165 -13.49 -6.63 -19.37
N LEU A 166 -13.59 -5.30 -19.45
CA LEU A 166 -13.47 -4.56 -20.71
C LEU A 166 -12.10 -4.79 -21.37
N GLY A 167 -11.03 -4.82 -20.59
CA GLY A 167 -9.68 -5.13 -21.07
C GLY A 167 -9.58 -6.54 -21.64
N ALA A 168 -10.06 -7.54 -20.92
CA ALA A 168 -10.08 -8.93 -21.37
C ALA A 168 -10.90 -9.09 -22.65
N SER A 169 -12.09 -8.48 -22.73
CA SER A 169 -12.94 -8.49 -23.93
C SER A 169 -12.23 -7.84 -25.12
N GLY A 170 -11.51 -6.74 -24.90
CA GLY A 170 -10.73 -6.08 -25.94
C GLY A 170 -9.60 -6.96 -26.50
N VAL A 171 -8.94 -7.72 -25.61
CA VAL A 171 -7.89 -8.69 -26.02
C VAL A 171 -8.48 -9.83 -26.87
N VAL A 172 -9.63 -10.36 -26.47
CA VAL A 172 -10.32 -11.42 -27.25
C VAL A 172 -10.69 -10.95 -28.65
N GLN A 173 -11.11 -9.67 -28.80
CA GLN A 173 -11.54 -9.13 -30.09
C GLN A 173 -10.41 -8.67 -30.99
N LYS A 174 -9.33 -8.11 -30.44
CA LYS A 174 -8.28 -7.39 -31.20
C LYS A 174 -6.88 -7.94 -30.98
N GLY A 175 -6.69 -8.90 -30.07
CA GLY A 175 -5.38 -9.30 -29.57
C GLY A 175 -4.76 -8.24 -28.65
N ILE A 176 -3.51 -8.44 -28.24
CA ILE A 176 -2.75 -7.47 -27.46
C ILE A 176 -2.05 -6.52 -28.44
N PRO A 177 -2.45 -5.23 -28.51
CA PRO A 177 -1.82 -4.27 -29.39
C PRO A 177 -0.38 -3.97 -28.95
N SER A 178 0.49 -3.68 -29.92
CA SER A 178 1.82 -3.19 -29.61
C SER A 178 1.74 -1.79 -28.99
N VAL A 179 2.48 -1.58 -27.90
CA VAL A 179 2.60 -0.26 -27.28
C VAL A 179 3.56 0.58 -28.10
N PRO A 180 3.16 1.79 -28.56
CA PRO A 180 4.01 2.65 -29.39
C PRO A 180 5.37 2.92 -28.76
N ALA A 181 6.39 3.12 -29.60
CA ALA A 181 7.70 3.52 -29.11
C ALA A 181 7.63 4.95 -28.57
N ILE A 182 7.88 5.14 -27.28
CA ILE A 182 8.04 6.43 -26.63
C ILE A 182 9.54 6.68 -26.44
N PRO A 183 10.05 7.91 -26.70
CA PRO A 183 11.49 8.19 -26.61
C PRO A 183 12.13 7.86 -25.26
N GLU A 184 11.35 7.99 -24.19
CA GLU A 184 11.78 7.79 -22.79
C GLU A 184 11.43 6.41 -22.23
N LYS A 185 11.35 5.38 -23.06
CA LYS A 185 11.05 4.02 -22.58
C LYS A 185 12.14 3.52 -21.63
N SER A 186 11.73 3.04 -20.48
CA SER A 186 12.60 2.39 -19.53
C SER A 186 11.89 1.22 -18.87
N PHE A 187 12.36 0.00 -19.16
CA PHE A 187 11.89 -1.20 -18.46
C PHE A 187 12.03 -1.07 -16.95
N VAL A 188 13.13 -0.49 -16.48
CA VAL A 188 13.40 -0.26 -15.06
C VAL A 188 12.36 0.69 -14.46
N ALA A 189 12.01 1.78 -15.15
CA ALA A 189 10.98 2.69 -14.68
C ALA A 189 9.62 1.99 -14.58
N SER A 190 9.23 1.22 -15.61
CA SER A 190 8.01 0.42 -15.58
C SER A 190 7.97 -0.55 -14.39
N LEU A 191 9.09 -1.26 -14.18
CA LEU A 191 9.25 -2.19 -13.07
C LEU A 191 9.08 -1.50 -11.70
N LEU A 192 9.70 -0.32 -11.52
CA LEU A 192 9.57 0.47 -10.29
C LEU A 192 8.13 0.99 -10.08
N PHE A 193 7.43 1.38 -11.15
CA PHE A 193 6.02 1.75 -11.05
C PHE A 193 5.15 0.56 -10.61
N PHE A 194 5.31 -0.62 -11.22
CA PHE A 194 4.56 -1.80 -10.80
C PHE A 194 4.92 -2.24 -9.38
N TYR A 195 6.19 -2.12 -8.99
CA TYR A 195 6.60 -2.36 -7.61
C TYR A 195 5.84 -1.45 -6.64
N PHE A 196 5.75 -0.15 -6.92
CA PHE A 196 5.01 0.78 -6.08
C PHE A 196 3.49 0.51 -6.08
N ILE A 197 2.90 0.19 -7.25
CA ILE A 197 1.47 -0.09 -7.39
C ILE A 197 1.03 -1.30 -6.54
N LEU A 198 1.88 -2.32 -6.41
CA LEU A 198 1.58 -3.54 -5.67
C LEU A 198 1.98 -3.47 -4.18
N ALA A 199 2.52 -2.35 -3.70
CA ALA A 199 2.90 -2.15 -2.31
C ALA A 199 1.67 -1.99 -1.40
N GLY A 200 1.78 -2.38 -0.11
CA GLY A 200 0.77 -2.08 0.91
C GLY A 200 0.22 -3.28 1.69
N PHE A 201 0.45 -4.53 1.24
CA PHE A 201 -0.04 -5.72 1.98
C PHE A 201 0.59 -5.84 3.38
N ASP A 202 1.75 -5.22 3.60
CA ASP A 202 2.45 -5.15 4.89
C ASP A 202 1.60 -4.51 6.00
N ALA A 203 0.62 -3.69 5.65
CA ALA A 203 -0.33 -3.12 6.59
C ALA A 203 -1.12 -4.20 7.36
N LEU A 204 -1.35 -5.37 6.74
CA LEU A 204 -2.21 -6.41 7.30
C LEU A 204 -1.63 -7.06 8.56
N ILE A 205 -0.30 -7.21 8.66
CA ILE A 205 0.33 -7.81 9.86
C ILE A 205 0.09 -6.95 11.10
N LYS A 206 -0.12 -5.65 10.94
CA LYS A 206 -0.35 -4.67 12.01
C LYS A 206 -1.75 -4.76 12.63
N PHE A 207 -2.64 -5.59 12.05
CA PHE A 207 -3.97 -5.89 12.58
C PHE A 207 -4.07 -7.27 13.25
N THR A 208 -2.94 -7.92 13.50
CA THR A 208 -2.88 -9.28 14.07
C THR A 208 -3.65 -9.42 15.37
N GLU A 209 -3.51 -8.47 16.30
CA GLU A 209 -4.15 -8.53 17.62
C GLU A 209 -5.66 -8.25 17.59
N GLU A 210 -6.16 -7.60 16.53
CA GLU A 210 -7.59 -7.34 16.32
C GLU A 210 -8.26 -8.41 15.43
N THR A 211 -7.50 -9.41 14.96
CA THR A 211 -8.01 -10.50 14.12
C THR A 211 -8.60 -11.62 14.97
N LYS A 212 -9.80 -12.10 14.59
CA LYS A 212 -10.53 -13.16 15.30
C LYS A 212 -9.80 -14.50 15.26
N ASP A 213 -9.42 -14.95 14.06
CA ASP A 213 -8.58 -16.14 13.86
C ASP A 213 -7.19 -15.72 13.34
N PRO A 214 -6.13 -15.90 14.14
CA PRO A 214 -4.77 -15.53 13.71
C PRO A 214 -4.34 -16.15 12.37
N LYS A 215 -4.91 -17.29 11.98
CA LYS A 215 -4.58 -17.94 10.69
C LYS A 215 -5.05 -17.11 9.49
N ASP A 216 -5.99 -16.18 9.68
CA ASP A 216 -6.52 -15.35 8.61
C ASP A 216 -5.54 -14.27 8.16
N VAL A 217 -4.59 -13.86 9.04
CA VAL A 217 -3.59 -12.85 8.71
C VAL A 217 -2.69 -13.30 7.54
N PRO A 218 -1.95 -14.42 7.62
CA PRO A 218 -1.13 -14.84 6.48
C PRO A 218 -1.94 -15.22 5.24
N ARG A 219 -3.16 -15.75 5.40
CA ARG A 219 -4.05 -16.02 4.27
C ARG A 219 -4.43 -14.74 3.53
N SER A 220 -4.69 -13.67 4.27
CA SER A 220 -5.04 -12.37 3.67
C SER A 220 -3.89 -11.79 2.86
N PHE A 221 -2.61 -12.01 3.22
CA PHE A 221 -1.45 -11.59 2.41
C PHE A 221 -1.53 -12.13 0.98
N TYR A 222 -1.77 -13.44 0.85
CA TYR A 222 -1.82 -14.07 -0.47
C TYR A 222 -3.07 -13.69 -1.25
N ILE A 223 -4.24 -13.71 -0.61
CA ILE A 223 -5.51 -13.43 -1.29
C ILE A 223 -5.55 -11.97 -1.78
N SER A 224 -5.19 -11.01 -0.93
CA SER A 224 -5.22 -9.59 -1.34
C SER A 224 -4.17 -9.29 -2.41
N ASN A 225 -2.94 -9.83 -2.31
CA ASN A 225 -1.94 -9.68 -3.36
C ASN A 225 -2.41 -10.28 -4.69
N LEU A 226 -2.92 -11.53 -4.68
CA LEU A 226 -3.37 -12.19 -5.90
C LEU A 226 -4.51 -11.45 -6.59
N LEU A 227 -5.52 -11.01 -5.81
CA LEU A 227 -6.64 -10.24 -6.34
C LEU A 227 -6.16 -8.87 -6.89
N SER A 228 -5.28 -8.20 -6.19
CA SER A 228 -4.72 -6.91 -6.64
C SER A 228 -3.90 -7.06 -7.92
N ILE A 229 -3.05 -8.09 -8.00
CA ILE A 229 -2.27 -8.40 -9.23
C ILE A 229 -3.22 -8.68 -10.41
N ALA A 230 -4.27 -9.46 -10.21
CA ALA A 230 -5.25 -9.77 -11.25
C ALA A 230 -5.98 -8.51 -11.73
N LEU A 231 -6.39 -7.62 -10.81
CA LEU A 231 -7.03 -6.35 -11.15
C LEU A 231 -6.06 -5.41 -11.89
N VAL A 232 -4.82 -5.27 -11.45
CA VAL A 232 -3.80 -4.46 -12.13
C VAL A 232 -3.53 -4.98 -13.53
N LEU A 233 -3.39 -6.30 -13.72
CA LEU A 233 -3.24 -6.92 -15.03
C LEU A 233 -4.45 -6.58 -15.94
N GLY A 234 -5.67 -6.74 -15.43
CA GLY A 234 -6.87 -6.41 -16.18
C GLY A 234 -6.95 -4.94 -16.58
N ILE A 235 -6.56 -4.03 -15.69
CA ILE A 235 -6.48 -2.60 -15.99
C ILE A 235 -5.42 -2.35 -17.08
N CYS A 236 -4.23 -2.95 -16.99
CA CYS A 236 -3.21 -2.85 -18.04
C CYS A 236 -3.74 -3.29 -19.41
N LEU A 237 -4.46 -4.42 -19.46
CA LEU A 237 -5.08 -4.91 -20.69
C LEU A 237 -6.15 -3.94 -21.20
N ALA A 238 -6.97 -3.35 -20.32
CA ALA A 238 -7.93 -2.33 -20.69
C ALA A 238 -7.26 -1.10 -21.29
N PHE A 239 -6.13 -0.66 -20.73
CA PHE A 239 -5.34 0.44 -21.28
C PHE A 239 -4.89 0.16 -22.71
N VAL A 240 -4.19 -0.95 -22.94
CA VAL A 240 -3.61 -1.24 -24.26
C VAL A 240 -4.65 -1.50 -25.33
N THR A 241 -5.86 -1.99 -24.97
CA THR A 241 -6.92 -2.32 -25.93
C THR A 241 -7.88 -1.18 -26.23
N THR A 242 -8.04 -0.24 -25.29
CA THR A 242 -9.09 0.78 -25.40
C THR A 242 -8.58 2.19 -25.60
N VAL A 243 -7.40 2.53 -25.09
CA VAL A 243 -6.87 3.91 -25.11
C VAL A 243 -5.88 4.09 -26.24
N ASP A 244 -5.98 5.23 -26.94
CA ASP A 244 -4.92 5.67 -27.84
C ASP A 244 -3.73 6.12 -26.99
N MET A 245 -2.72 5.27 -26.93
CA MET A 245 -1.53 5.46 -26.10
C MET A 245 -0.78 6.76 -26.38
N ARG A 246 -0.95 7.35 -27.59
CA ARG A 246 -0.36 8.66 -27.94
C ARG A 246 -1.06 9.83 -27.24
N ARG A 247 -2.31 9.65 -26.86
CA ARG A 247 -3.11 10.66 -26.15
C ARG A 247 -2.93 10.60 -24.64
N LEU A 248 -2.55 9.43 -24.06
CA LEU A 248 -2.34 9.23 -22.64
C LEU A 248 -1.26 10.13 -22.02
N LEU A 249 -0.25 10.54 -22.80
CA LEU A 249 0.78 11.49 -22.35
C LEU A 249 0.23 12.86 -21.90
N LYS A 250 -1.04 13.12 -22.13
CA LYS A 250 -1.70 14.40 -21.80
C LYS A 250 -2.73 14.29 -20.67
N PHE A 251 -2.91 13.10 -20.06
CA PHE A 251 -4.00 12.87 -19.12
C PHE A 251 -3.51 12.32 -17.77
N ASP A 252 -3.98 12.93 -16.68
CA ASP A 252 -3.64 12.60 -15.31
C ASP A 252 -4.40 11.38 -14.75
N ASN A 253 -5.42 10.88 -15.46
CA ASN A 253 -6.26 9.78 -14.98
C ASN A 253 -6.64 8.81 -16.11
N GLY A 254 -5.84 7.77 -16.26
CA GLY A 254 -6.02 6.81 -17.34
C GLY A 254 -7.29 5.95 -17.21
N ILE A 255 -7.73 5.57 -16.01
CA ILE A 255 -9.00 4.84 -15.82
C ILE A 255 -10.18 5.74 -16.23
N GLY A 256 -10.09 7.04 -15.94
CA GLY A 256 -11.07 8.03 -16.41
C GLY A 256 -11.23 8.06 -17.92
N GLU A 257 -10.12 7.95 -18.68
CA GLU A 257 -10.16 7.87 -20.14
C GLU A 257 -10.83 6.60 -20.64
N ILE A 258 -10.51 5.44 -20.03
CA ILE A 258 -11.16 4.18 -20.39
C ILE A 258 -12.68 4.29 -20.21
N LEU A 259 -13.11 4.73 -19.04
CA LEU A 259 -14.54 4.84 -18.72
C LEU A 259 -15.24 5.90 -19.55
N HIS A 260 -14.58 7.05 -19.83
CA HIS A 260 -15.14 8.09 -20.69
C HIS A 260 -15.44 7.60 -22.11
N LYS A 261 -14.58 6.75 -22.66
CA LYS A 261 -14.77 6.16 -23.98
C LYS A 261 -16.03 5.27 -24.07
N PHE A 262 -16.38 4.59 -22.98
CA PHE A 262 -17.54 3.67 -22.96
C PHE A 262 -18.83 4.35 -22.49
N LEU A 263 -18.74 5.27 -21.53
CA LEU A 263 -19.90 5.87 -20.87
C LEU A 263 -20.21 7.29 -21.36
N GLY A 264 -19.21 7.99 -21.94
CA GLY A 264 -19.37 9.39 -22.37
C GLY A 264 -19.59 10.39 -21.22
N GLY A 265 -19.98 11.62 -21.56
CA GLY A 265 -20.37 12.64 -20.58
C GLY A 265 -19.25 13.06 -19.61
N ASN A 266 -19.61 13.40 -18.37
CA ASN A 266 -18.70 13.88 -17.32
C ASN A 266 -17.97 12.75 -16.56
N THR A 267 -17.81 11.58 -17.17
CA THR A 267 -17.26 10.39 -16.54
C THR A 267 -15.87 10.62 -15.95
N LYS A 268 -15.02 11.44 -16.62
CA LYS A 268 -13.68 11.78 -16.11
C LYS A 268 -13.73 12.41 -14.73
N MET A 269 -14.60 13.40 -14.55
CA MET A 269 -14.77 14.10 -13.28
C MET A 269 -15.24 13.15 -12.17
N ILE A 270 -16.24 12.31 -12.47
CA ILE A 270 -16.77 11.31 -11.54
C ILE A 270 -15.65 10.34 -11.11
N VAL A 271 -14.84 9.87 -12.06
CA VAL A 271 -13.73 8.94 -11.77
C VAL A 271 -12.64 9.62 -10.95
N THR A 272 -12.36 10.92 -11.20
CA THR A 272 -11.40 11.67 -10.39
C THR A 272 -11.86 11.77 -8.93
N TYR A 273 -13.12 12.13 -8.68
CA TYR A 273 -13.66 12.16 -7.32
C TYR A 273 -13.67 10.78 -6.66
N PHE A 274 -14.00 9.75 -7.43
CA PHE A 274 -13.95 8.37 -6.93
C PHE A 274 -12.52 7.95 -6.59
N ALA A 275 -11.54 8.29 -7.43
CA ALA A 275 -10.12 8.02 -7.15
C ALA A 275 -9.65 8.72 -5.87
N VAL A 276 -9.98 10.00 -5.69
CA VAL A 276 -9.63 10.76 -4.48
C VAL A 276 -10.27 10.13 -3.24
N LEU A 277 -11.57 9.81 -3.30
CA LEU A 277 -12.27 9.16 -2.19
C LEU A 277 -11.60 7.84 -1.82
N TYR A 278 -11.22 7.05 -2.81
CA TYR A 278 -10.54 5.80 -2.59
C TYR A 278 -9.13 5.98 -2.02
N MET A 279 -8.38 6.96 -2.49
CA MET A 279 -7.07 7.33 -1.91
C MET A 279 -7.19 7.71 -0.42
N ILE A 280 -8.27 8.40 -0.05
CA ILE A 280 -8.58 8.71 1.36
C ILE A 280 -8.79 7.42 2.17
N ILE A 281 -9.55 6.44 1.65
CA ILE A 281 -9.78 5.16 2.33
C ILE A 281 -8.48 4.36 2.48
N THR A 282 -7.65 4.31 1.43
CA THR A 282 -6.32 3.68 1.49
C THR A 282 -5.46 4.31 2.57
N THR A 283 -5.40 5.64 2.59
CA THR A 283 -4.64 6.38 3.60
C THR A 283 -5.18 6.11 5.00
N PHE A 284 -6.49 5.95 5.14
CA PHE A 284 -7.12 5.64 6.42
C PHE A 284 -6.73 4.23 6.91
N VAL A 285 -6.68 3.22 6.04
CA VAL A 285 -6.17 1.88 6.40
C VAL A 285 -4.72 1.95 6.87
N THR A 286 -3.85 2.68 6.15
CA THR A 286 -2.45 2.88 6.54
C THR A 286 -2.34 3.63 7.87
N PHE A 287 -3.19 4.64 8.10
CA PHE A 287 -3.27 5.37 9.36
C PHE A 287 -3.63 4.44 10.53
N LEU A 288 -4.68 3.62 10.36
CA LEU A 288 -5.08 2.64 11.35
C LEU A 288 -3.98 1.60 11.63
N ALA A 289 -3.32 1.08 10.58
CA ALA A 289 -2.21 0.15 10.72
C ALA A 289 -1.04 0.76 11.50
N THR A 290 -0.69 2.02 11.21
CA THR A 290 0.39 2.74 11.90
C THR A 290 0.11 2.89 13.40
N THR A 291 -1.14 3.22 13.77
CA THR A 291 -1.51 3.36 15.18
C THR A 291 -1.43 2.02 15.93
N ARG A 292 -1.74 0.89 15.27
CA ARG A 292 -1.63 -0.46 15.84
C ARG A 292 -0.18 -0.90 15.98
N TYR A 293 0.64 -0.57 15.01
CA TYR A 293 2.07 -0.80 15.08
C TYR A 293 2.72 -0.06 16.26
N LEU A 294 2.40 1.23 16.43
CA LEU A 294 2.87 2.04 17.56
C LEU A 294 2.39 1.48 18.91
N PHE A 295 1.15 1.01 18.98
CA PHE A 295 0.61 0.33 20.17
C PHE A 295 1.44 -0.91 20.52
N GLY A 296 1.71 -1.79 19.54
CA GLY A 296 2.53 -2.98 19.73
C GLY A 296 3.99 -2.67 20.11
N LEU A 297 4.57 -1.56 19.64
CA LEU A 297 5.91 -1.13 20.08
C LEU A 297 5.97 -0.83 21.59
N GLY A 298 4.85 -0.43 22.20
CA GLY A 298 4.74 -0.24 23.64
C GLY A 298 4.92 -1.53 24.45
N ASP A 299 4.69 -2.72 23.86
CA ASP A 299 4.98 -4.01 24.49
C ASP A 299 6.46 -4.39 24.43
N VAL A 300 7.16 -3.91 23.39
CA VAL A 300 8.55 -4.29 23.11
C VAL A 300 9.56 -3.33 23.79
N TYR A 301 9.20 -2.03 23.87
CA TYR A 301 10.08 -0.97 24.32
C TYR A 301 9.47 -0.19 25.50
N LYS A 302 10.04 -0.34 26.71
CA LYS A 302 9.56 0.32 27.95
C LYS A 302 9.39 1.83 27.84
N GLY A 303 10.21 2.51 27.03
CA GLY A 303 10.07 3.96 26.79
C GLY A 303 8.83 4.34 25.96
N LEU A 304 8.16 3.38 25.34
CA LEU A 304 6.95 3.56 24.52
C LEU A 304 5.67 3.05 25.19
N ASP A 305 5.70 2.66 26.48
CA ASP A 305 4.54 2.16 27.22
C ASP A 305 3.33 3.11 27.14
N PHE A 306 3.58 4.41 27.02
CA PHE A 306 2.51 5.41 26.88
C PHE A 306 1.71 5.25 25.58
N MET A 307 2.20 4.57 24.57
CA MET A 307 1.47 4.26 23.33
C MET A 307 0.34 3.25 23.55
N LYS A 308 0.37 2.50 24.66
CA LYS A 308 -0.63 1.47 25.02
C LYS A 308 -1.89 2.05 25.67
N VAL A 309 -1.96 3.34 25.90
CA VAL A 309 -3.18 3.96 26.47
C VAL A 309 -4.32 3.87 25.48
N VAL A 310 -5.39 3.14 25.87
CA VAL A 310 -6.57 2.93 25.02
C VAL A 310 -7.81 3.66 25.59
N THR A 311 -8.68 4.10 24.68
CA THR A 311 -10.01 4.64 25.04
C THR A 311 -10.99 3.53 25.43
N GLU A 312 -12.20 3.86 25.86
CA GLU A 312 -13.29 2.90 26.08
C GLU A 312 -13.61 2.08 24.82
N ALA A 313 -13.48 2.69 23.64
CA ALA A 313 -13.63 2.03 22.34
C ALA A 313 -12.42 1.16 21.94
N LYS A 314 -11.47 0.94 22.88
CA LYS A 314 -10.22 0.17 22.65
C LYS A 314 -9.36 0.73 21.51
N VAL A 315 -9.30 2.06 21.37
CA VAL A 315 -8.47 2.78 20.39
C VAL A 315 -7.22 3.33 21.07
N PRO A 316 -6.00 3.10 20.55
CA PRO A 316 -4.74 3.58 21.14
C PRO A 316 -4.57 5.09 20.92
N ILE A 317 -5.07 5.91 21.86
CA ILE A 317 -5.21 7.36 21.70
C ILE A 317 -3.88 8.08 21.49
N ASN A 318 -2.83 7.69 22.22
CA ASN A 318 -1.51 8.32 22.10
C ASN A 318 -0.83 7.96 20.78
N ALA A 319 -1.03 6.74 20.27
CA ALA A 319 -0.56 6.33 18.96
C ALA A 319 -1.29 7.11 17.85
N VAL A 320 -2.60 7.35 18.01
CA VAL A 320 -3.38 8.21 17.11
C VAL A 320 -2.81 9.63 17.10
N ALA A 321 -2.62 10.24 18.27
CA ALA A 321 -2.08 11.59 18.40
C ALA A 321 -0.67 11.72 17.79
N PHE A 322 0.20 10.73 18.03
CA PHE A 322 1.54 10.69 17.46
C PHE A 322 1.51 10.60 15.93
N THR A 323 0.67 9.72 15.38
CA THR A 323 0.51 9.57 13.92
C THR A 323 -0.01 10.86 13.28
N LEU A 324 -1.00 11.51 13.91
CA LEU A 324 -1.51 12.81 13.45
C LEU A 324 -0.41 13.87 13.43
N ALA A 325 0.35 14.00 14.51
CA ALA A 325 1.39 15.00 14.62
C ALA A 325 2.50 14.80 13.58
N THR A 326 2.98 13.56 13.43
CA THR A 326 4.08 13.25 12.49
C THR A 326 3.63 13.34 11.04
N ALA A 327 2.42 12.89 10.69
CA ALA A 327 1.88 13.05 9.34
C ALA A 327 1.60 14.52 8.99
N ALA A 328 1.16 15.33 9.96
CA ALA A 328 1.00 16.78 9.75
C ALA A 328 2.34 17.46 9.40
N VAL A 329 3.43 17.07 10.05
CA VAL A 329 4.77 17.57 9.68
C VAL A 329 5.12 17.21 8.23
N GLY A 330 4.85 15.98 7.80
CA GLY A 330 5.04 15.56 6.41
C GLY A 330 4.20 16.38 5.42
N ILE A 331 2.93 16.67 5.75
CA ILE A 331 2.06 17.51 4.92
C ILE A 331 2.62 18.94 4.79
N LEU A 332 3.16 19.50 5.88
CA LEU A 332 3.74 20.85 5.89
C LEU A 332 4.99 20.98 5.02
N VAL A 333 5.76 19.90 4.84
CA VAL A 333 6.88 19.85 3.88
C VAL A 333 6.38 20.12 2.46
N ASN A 334 5.18 19.64 2.10
CA ASN A 334 4.47 19.86 0.83
C ASN A 334 5.34 19.66 -0.43
N HIS A 335 6.28 18.72 -0.39
CA HIS A 335 7.14 18.40 -1.52
C HIS A 335 6.97 16.92 -1.88
N THR A 336 5.94 16.66 -2.69
CA THR A 336 5.48 15.29 -3.04
C THR A 336 6.60 14.39 -3.53
N GLU A 337 7.51 14.89 -4.37
CA GLU A 337 8.60 14.08 -4.93
C GLU A 337 9.55 13.56 -3.85
N TYR A 338 9.96 14.40 -2.90
CA TYR A 338 10.83 13.97 -1.80
C TYR A 338 10.12 13.02 -0.84
N LEU A 339 8.83 13.29 -0.56
CA LEU A 339 8.03 12.42 0.32
C LEU A 339 7.86 11.03 -0.29
N VAL A 340 7.55 10.95 -1.60
CA VAL A 340 7.44 9.67 -2.32
C VAL A 340 8.77 8.92 -2.29
N ARG A 341 9.88 9.56 -2.67
CA ARG A 341 11.20 8.89 -2.68
C ARG A 341 11.60 8.36 -1.31
N ALA A 342 11.36 9.13 -0.26
CA ALA A 342 11.66 8.71 1.10
C ALA A 342 10.74 7.59 1.59
N ALA A 343 9.44 7.62 1.22
CA ALA A 343 8.51 6.53 1.49
C ALA A 343 8.92 5.25 0.78
N ASP A 344 9.27 5.32 -0.52
CA ASP A 344 9.74 4.17 -1.31
C ASP A 344 11.03 3.56 -0.74
N PHE A 345 11.95 4.40 -0.26
CA PHE A 345 13.13 3.93 0.45
C PHE A 345 12.77 3.18 1.72
N GLY A 346 11.84 3.74 2.54
CA GLY A 346 11.31 3.08 3.74
C GLY A 346 10.70 1.73 3.43
N LEU A 347 9.83 1.64 2.42
CA LEU A 347 9.23 0.39 1.98
C LEU A 347 10.29 -0.64 1.56
N SER A 348 11.21 -0.23 0.69
CA SER A 348 12.24 -1.14 0.17
C SER A 348 13.15 -1.66 1.29
N ALA A 349 13.53 -0.80 2.23
CA ALA A 349 14.31 -1.17 3.41
C ALA A 349 13.54 -2.14 4.31
N LEU A 350 12.26 -1.87 4.58
CA LEU A 350 11.39 -2.73 5.38
C LEU A 350 11.29 -4.13 4.79
N LEU A 351 10.87 -4.24 3.52
CA LEU A 351 10.70 -5.54 2.86
C LEU A 351 12.01 -6.30 2.77
N LEU A 352 13.13 -5.60 2.48
CA LEU A 352 14.46 -6.21 2.43
C LEU A 352 14.90 -6.77 3.78
N MET A 353 14.69 -6.04 4.87
CA MET A 353 15.07 -6.49 6.21
C MET A 353 14.29 -7.74 6.63
N VAL A 354 12.98 -7.77 6.39
CA VAL A 354 12.14 -8.93 6.68
C VAL A 354 12.53 -10.13 5.81
N ALA A 355 12.75 -9.93 4.51
CA ALA A 355 13.15 -11.00 3.59
C ALA A 355 14.54 -11.56 3.93
N ALA A 356 15.50 -10.70 4.27
CA ALA A 356 16.84 -11.14 4.74
C ALA A 356 16.77 -11.94 6.04
N ALA A 357 15.91 -11.54 6.97
CA ALA A 357 15.68 -12.29 8.21
C ALA A 357 15.06 -13.66 7.93
N ALA A 358 14.07 -13.74 7.03
CA ALA A 358 13.45 -14.99 6.62
C ALA A 358 14.47 -15.92 5.93
N THR A 359 15.28 -15.40 5.01
CA THR A 359 16.36 -16.14 4.35
C THR A 359 17.32 -16.75 5.36
N LYS A 360 17.82 -15.96 6.32
CA LYS A 360 18.73 -16.44 7.37
C LYS A 360 18.05 -17.48 8.28
N SER A 361 16.78 -17.27 8.62
CA SER A 361 16.00 -18.22 9.43
C SER A 361 15.89 -19.58 8.75
N VAL A 362 15.53 -19.62 7.46
CA VAL A 362 15.38 -20.87 6.68
C VAL A 362 16.72 -21.62 6.58
N VAL A 363 17.82 -20.88 6.29
CA VAL A 363 19.18 -21.46 6.26
C VAL A 363 19.58 -22.06 7.61
N SER A 364 19.27 -21.37 8.72
CA SER A 364 19.61 -21.86 10.07
C SER A 364 18.89 -23.18 10.43
N HIS A 365 17.76 -23.48 9.78
CA HIS A 365 17.03 -24.74 9.90
C HIS A 365 17.48 -25.81 8.87
N GLY A 366 18.61 -25.60 8.19
CA GLY A 366 19.18 -26.56 7.22
C GLY A 366 18.37 -26.67 5.92
N LYS A 367 17.50 -25.71 5.61
CA LYS A 367 16.72 -25.69 4.37
C LYS A 367 17.31 -24.71 3.36
N ILE A 368 17.05 -24.94 2.08
CA ILE A 368 17.48 -24.05 1.00
C ILE A 368 16.40 -22.94 0.83
N PRO A 369 16.75 -21.65 0.99
CA PRO A 369 15.80 -20.54 0.95
C PRO A 369 15.53 -20.09 -0.49
N TRP A 370 14.91 -20.92 -1.32
CA TRP A 370 14.67 -20.58 -2.73
C TRP A 370 13.81 -19.32 -2.91
N ILE A 371 12.68 -19.26 -2.23
CA ILE A 371 11.74 -18.14 -2.34
C ILE A 371 12.30 -16.93 -1.57
N GLU A 372 12.68 -17.10 -0.32
CA GLU A 372 13.16 -16.04 0.56
C GLU A 372 14.46 -15.42 0.01
N GLY A 373 15.40 -16.24 -0.46
CA GLY A 373 16.68 -15.80 -1.01
C GLY A 373 16.53 -15.05 -2.34
N THR A 374 15.71 -15.55 -3.26
CA THR A 374 15.43 -14.87 -4.52
C THR A 374 14.67 -13.56 -4.29
N THR A 375 13.72 -13.53 -3.33
CA THR A 375 13.01 -12.32 -2.93
C THR A 375 13.98 -11.29 -2.34
N THR A 376 14.88 -11.71 -1.45
CA THR A 376 15.90 -10.83 -0.85
C THR A 376 16.79 -10.22 -1.92
N ALA A 377 17.29 -11.03 -2.86
CA ALA A 377 18.14 -10.53 -3.96
C ALA A 377 17.39 -9.53 -4.87
N ALA A 378 16.14 -9.81 -5.19
CA ALA A 378 15.30 -8.91 -5.98
C ALA A 378 15.06 -7.58 -5.25
N LEU A 379 14.70 -7.61 -3.96
CA LEU A 379 14.47 -6.41 -3.15
C LEU A 379 15.74 -5.56 -2.99
N ALA A 380 16.91 -6.19 -2.84
CA ALA A 380 18.19 -5.48 -2.83
C ALA A 380 18.44 -4.76 -4.16
N GLY A 381 18.08 -5.40 -5.29
CA GLY A 381 18.10 -4.78 -6.61
C GLY A 381 17.15 -3.59 -6.71
N PHE A 382 15.91 -3.72 -6.25
CA PHE A 382 14.93 -2.61 -6.24
C PHE A 382 15.41 -1.42 -5.40
N MET A 383 15.94 -1.69 -4.20
CA MET A 383 16.51 -0.66 -3.34
C MET A 383 17.67 0.07 -4.04
N GLY A 384 18.56 -0.65 -4.72
CA GLY A 384 19.65 -0.06 -5.52
C GLY A 384 19.13 0.82 -6.66
N LEU A 385 18.09 0.39 -7.37
CA LEU A 385 17.48 1.14 -8.47
C LEU A 385 16.76 2.41 -7.98
N SER A 386 16.23 2.43 -6.77
CA SER A 386 15.58 3.61 -6.19
C SER A 386 16.53 4.79 -5.99
N PHE A 387 17.84 4.53 -5.86
CA PHE A 387 18.87 5.58 -5.76
C PHE A 387 19.30 6.18 -7.09
N VAL A 388 19.05 5.49 -8.21
CA VAL A 388 19.46 5.93 -9.55
C VAL A 388 18.42 6.86 -10.20
N ARG A 389 17.27 7.00 -9.61
CA ARG A 389 16.18 7.91 -10.00
C ARG A 389 16.34 9.27 -9.36
#